data_00f7e0d13a22a2aa59e6d3afbcbea39a
#
_entry.id   00f7e0d13a22a2aa59e6d3afbcbea39a
#
_cell.length_a   1.000
_cell.length_b   1.000
_cell.length_c   1.000
_cell.angle_alpha   90.00
_cell.angle_beta   90.00
_cell.angle_gamma   90.00
#
_symmetry.space_group_name_H-M   'P 1'
#
loop_
_entity.id
_entity.type
_entity.pdbx_description
1 polymer ?
#
loop_
_entity_poly.entity_id
_entity_poly.type
_entity_poly.pdbx_seq_one_letter_code
_entity_poly.pdbx_strand_id
1 'polypeptide(L)'
;MTKAFRDRGRVAVTGASGFIGRRLVGHLRACDAEEVFAWSRPGVDLLDPVSLHDAATRDRPDTIFHLAAAGVSAARAHDVQVIAADLAMTQNLLAAAGEGTRIVVAGSMSEYGRAGRLHEQDRCTPKTTYGIAKLASGLYASAYAFRKAQSVAIVRLFGVYGPGEAPQRLFPALVGALDRGESVDLSDGLQRRDFIHVDDVCAGLCAIAGSAPSDDAVFNLGTGQAVRVRDVVEWIVEAVGAPMSLARFGARPRSPGDEDLLEADMARYAAMIGDPPPQRLHPGLSKSLFTDL
;
A
#
# COMPACT_ATOMS: atom_id res chain seq x y z
N MET A 1 7.96 1.93 -19.31
CA MET A 1 6.72 1.11 -19.32
C MET A 1 7.10 -0.29 -19.76
N THR A 2 7.13 -1.21 -18.85
CA THR A 2 7.63 -2.57 -19.06
C THR A 2 6.63 -3.40 -19.87
N LYS A 3 7.10 -3.97 -20.97
CA LYS A 3 6.44 -4.93 -21.86
C LYS A 3 5.89 -6.18 -21.12
N ALA A 4 6.19 -6.32 -19.84
CA ALA A 4 6.03 -7.52 -19.03
C ALA A 4 4.60 -7.80 -18.54
N PHE A 5 3.64 -6.87 -18.66
CA PHE A 5 2.28 -7.08 -18.16
C PHE A 5 1.23 -7.35 -19.25
N ARG A 6 1.55 -7.07 -20.53
CA ARG A 6 0.66 -7.36 -21.68
C ARG A 6 0.32 -8.84 -21.86
N ASP A 7 1.19 -9.74 -21.37
CA ASP A 7 1.04 -11.19 -21.56
C ASP A 7 0.49 -11.92 -20.32
N ARG A 8 -0.09 -11.20 -19.35
CA ARG A 8 -0.51 -11.80 -18.07
C ARG A 8 -2.02 -12.01 -17.91
N GLY A 9 -2.75 -12.01 -19.00
CA GLY A 9 -4.10 -12.54 -19.06
C GLY A 9 -5.07 -11.83 -18.12
N ARG A 10 -5.73 -12.60 -17.30
CA ARG A 10 -6.88 -12.25 -16.46
C ARG A 10 -6.40 -11.85 -15.05
N VAL A 11 -6.78 -10.66 -14.60
CA VAL A 11 -6.29 -10.09 -13.33
C VAL A 11 -7.44 -9.80 -12.38
N ALA A 12 -7.38 -10.30 -11.16
CA ALA A 12 -8.31 -9.92 -10.09
C ALA A 12 -7.65 -9.00 -9.07
N VAL A 13 -8.41 -8.00 -8.59
CA VAL A 13 -7.98 -7.07 -7.54
C VAL A 13 -8.97 -7.11 -6.40
N THR A 14 -8.56 -7.62 -5.24
CA THR A 14 -9.38 -7.53 -4.02
C THR A 14 -9.21 -6.16 -3.37
N GLY A 15 -10.22 -5.68 -2.64
CA GLY A 15 -10.18 -4.32 -2.13
C GLY A 15 -10.23 -3.27 -3.24
N ALA A 16 -10.80 -3.62 -4.39
CA ALA A 16 -10.85 -2.80 -5.59
C ALA A 16 -11.58 -1.46 -5.41
N SER A 17 -12.47 -1.34 -4.42
CA SER A 17 -13.14 -0.09 -4.04
C SER A 17 -12.31 0.82 -3.13
N GLY A 18 -11.18 0.33 -2.60
CA GLY A 18 -10.26 1.10 -1.75
C GLY A 18 -9.37 2.08 -2.52
N PHE A 19 -8.59 2.88 -1.79
CA PHE A 19 -7.68 3.90 -2.35
C PHE A 19 -6.74 3.32 -3.41
N ILE A 20 -5.87 2.38 -3.01
CA ILE A 20 -4.90 1.76 -3.94
C ILE A 20 -5.63 0.89 -4.98
N GLY A 21 -6.67 0.15 -4.55
CA GLY A 21 -7.38 -0.78 -5.42
C GLY A 21 -8.05 -0.12 -6.62
N ARG A 22 -8.74 1.01 -6.42
CA ARG A 22 -9.35 1.78 -7.52
C ARG A 22 -8.30 2.25 -8.52
N ARG A 23 -7.17 2.77 -8.01
CA ARG A 23 -6.08 3.27 -8.85
C ARG A 23 -5.42 2.14 -9.63
N LEU A 24 -5.19 0.99 -8.98
CA LEU A 24 -4.63 -0.20 -9.63
C LEU A 24 -5.54 -0.76 -10.73
N VAL A 25 -6.85 -0.84 -10.50
CA VAL A 25 -7.82 -1.27 -11.53
C VAL A 25 -7.77 -0.35 -12.75
N GLY A 26 -7.74 0.98 -12.54
CA GLY A 26 -7.55 1.95 -13.62
C GLY A 26 -6.23 1.79 -14.36
N HIS A 27 -5.14 1.61 -13.61
CA HIS A 27 -3.79 1.40 -14.17
C HIS A 27 -3.72 0.13 -15.03
N LEU A 28 -4.26 -1.00 -14.54
CA LEU A 28 -4.29 -2.27 -15.25
C LEU A 28 -5.07 -2.18 -16.57
N ARG A 29 -6.23 -1.53 -16.55
CA ARG A 29 -7.04 -1.28 -17.75
C ARG A 29 -6.32 -0.40 -18.77
N ALA A 30 -5.59 0.61 -18.30
CA ALA A 30 -4.78 1.48 -19.18
C ALA A 30 -3.53 0.79 -19.74
N CYS A 31 -3.10 -0.32 -19.15
CA CYS A 31 -1.96 -1.14 -19.58
C CYS A 31 -2.37 -2.33 -20.45
N ASP A 32 -3.59 -2.35 -20.99
CA ASP A 32 -4.13 -3.40 -21.87
C ASP A 32 -4.08 -4.81 -21.23
N ALA A 33 -4.36 -4.93 -19.93
CA ALA A 33 -4.65 -6.24 -19.34
C ALA A 33 -5.87 -6.85 -20.03
N GLU A 34 -5.86 -8.15 -20.33
CA GLU A 34 -6.92 -8.83 -21.09
C GLU A 34 -8.29 -8.65 -20.40
N GLU A 35 -8.37 -8.99 -19.12
CA GLU A 35 -9.56 -8.75 -18.28
C GLU A 35 -9.16 -8.34 -16.88
N VAL A 36 -9.88 -7.36 -16.30
CA VAL A 36 -9.65 -6.87 -14.94
C VAL A 36 -10.92 -7.00 -14.09
N PHE A 37 -10.88 -7.91 -13.11
CA PHE A 37 -11.97 -8.19 -12.18
C PHE A 37 -11.78 -7.40 -10.88
N ALA A 38 -12.72 -6.51 -10.62
CA ALA A 38 -12.72 -5.71 -9.39
C ALA A 38 -13.50 -6.47 -8.29
N TRP A 39 -12.78 -7.24 -7.46
CA TRP A 39 -13.39 -7.99 -6.37
C TRP A 39 -13.61 -7.11 -5.14
N SER A 40 -14.87 -6.74 -4.92
CA SER A 40 -15.29 -5.93 -3.78
C SER A 40 -16.74 -6.23 -3.40
N ARG A 41 -17.10 -5.99 -2.15
CA ARG A 41 -18.49 -6.10 -1.70
C ARG A 41 -19.39 -5.09 -2.41
N PRO A 42 -20.67 -5.43 -2.68
CA PRO A 42 -21.33 -6.67 -2.32
C PRO A 42 -21.07 -7.87 -3.25
N GLY A 43 -20.37 -7.69 -4.37
CA GLY A 43 -20.19 -8.72 -5.41
C GLY A 43 -19.32 -9.89 -5.00
N VAL A 44 -18.24 -9.65 -4.23
CA VAL A 44 -17.33 -10.68 -3.71
C VAL A 44 -17.02 -10.38 -2.24
N ASP A 45 -17.41 -11.27 -1.34
CA ASP A 45 -17.06 -11.20 0.08
C ASP A 45 -15.89 -12.17 0.38
N LEU A 46 -14.74 -11.62 0.77
CA LEU A 46 -13.54 -12.39 1.08
C LEU A 46 -13.65 -13.18 2.40
N LEU A 47 -14.62 -12.85 3.26
CA LEU A 47 -14.90 -13.60 4.48
C LEU A 47 -15.86 -14.78 4.24
N ASP A 48 -16.52 -14.81 3.09
CA ASP A 48 -17.34 -15.94 2.65
C ASP A 48 -16.54 -16.81 1.65
N PRO A 49 -16.11 -18.03 2.08
CA PRO A 49 -15.34 -18.92 1.21
C PRO A 49 -16.09 -19.33 -0.06
N VAL A 50 -17.43 -19.43 -0.01
CA VAL A 50 -18.25 -19.81 -1.17
C VAL A 50 -18.27 -18.69 -2.19
N SER A 51 -18.58 -17.45 -1.76
CA SER A 51 -18.56 -16.27 -2.61
C SER A 51 -17.22 -16.10 -3.34
N LEU A 52 -16.11 -16.33 -2.63
CA LEU A 52 -14.78 -16.20 -3.19
C LEU A 52 -14.42 -17.35 -4.13
N HIS A 53 -14.79 -18.59 -3.80
CA HIS A 53 -14.60 -19.75 -4.67
C HIS A 53 -15.36 -19.58 -6.00
N ASP A 54 -16.62 -19.13 -5.95
CA ASP A 54 -17.45 -18.89 -7.12
C ASP A 54 -16.84 -17.81 -8.02
N ALA A 55 -16.32 -16.71 -7.41
CA ALA A 55 -15.64 -15.66 -8.15
C ALA A 55 -14.36 -16.17 -8.80
N ALA A 56 -13.52 -16.93 -8.09
CA ALA A 56 -12.28 -17.49 -8.62
C ALA A 56 -12.53 -18.50 -9.75
N THR A 57 -13.57 -19.33 -9.62
CA THR A 57 -13.97 -20.32 -10.63
C THR A 57 -14.51 -19.66 -11.90
N ARG A 58 -15.33 -18.62 -11.74
CA ARG A 58 -15.91 -17.85 -12.85
C ARG A 58 -14.86 -17.04 -13.60
N ASP A 59 -14.05 -16.28 -12.85
CA ASP A 59 -13.13 -15.28 -13.39
C ASP A 59 -11.76 -15.86 -13.76
N ARG A 60 -11.37 -16.99 -13.19
CA ARG A 60 -10.11 -17.73 -13.42
C ARG A 60 -8.89 -16.83 -13.62
N PRO A 61 -8.55 -15.98 -12.63
CA PRO A 61 -7.46 -15.02 -12.79
C PRO A 61 -6.08 -15.70 -12.83
N ASP A 62 -5.22 -15.25 -13.74
CA ASP A 62 -3.80 -15.63 -13.79
C ASP A 62 -2.99 -14.90 -12.71
N THR A 63 -3.46 -13.70 -12.34
CA THR A 63 -2.84 -12.88 -11.28
C THR A 63 -3.91 -12.32 -10.34
N ILE A 64 -3.64 -12.37 -9.03
CA ILE A 64 -4.50 -11.75 -8.01
C ILE A 64 -3.68 -10.74 -7.20
N PHE A 65 -4.13 -9.48 -7.15
CA PHE A 65 -3.63 -8.48 -6.21
C PHE A 65 -4.53 -8.44 -4.98
N HIS A 66 -4.00 -8.88 -3.83
CA HIS A 66 -4.73 -8.89 -2.57
C HIS A 66 -4.46 -7.60 -1.79
N LEU A 67 -5.30 -6.58 -2.03
CA LEU A 67 -5.19 -5.26 -1.40
C LEU A 67 -6.24 -5.02 -0.31
N ALA A 68 -7.18 -5.95 -0.12
CA ALA A 68 -8.20 -5.84 0.93
C ALA A 68 -7.57 -5.85 2.32
N ALA A 69 -8.11 -5.04 3.22
CA ALA A 69 -7.72 -4.98 4.62
C ALA A 69 -8.90 -4.55 5.50
N ALA A 70 -9.01 -5.13 6.70
CA ALA A 70 -10.10 -4.85 7.64
C ALA A 70 -9.82 -3.64 8.54
N GLY A 71 -8.56 -3.28 8.79
CA GLY A 71 -8.13 -2.37 9.87
C GLY A 71 -7.56 -1.03 9.44
N VAL A 72 -7.90 -0.54 8.25
CA VAL A 72 -7.29 0.70 7.71
C VAL A 72 -7.84 1.98 8.37
N SER A 73 -9.04 1.94 8.98
CA SER A 73 -9.63 3.12 9.62
C SER A 73 -9.11 3.32 11.05
N ALA A 74 -8.90 4.59 11.44
CA ALA A 74 -8.51 4.96 12.80
C ALA A 74 -9.49 4.44 13.87
N ALA A 75 -10.78 4.36 13.57
CA ALA A 75 -11.81 3.83 14.46
C ALA A 75 -11.60 2.35 14.82
N ARG A 76 -10.88 1.59 14.00
CA ARG A 76 -10.56 0.18 14.22
C ARG A 76 -9.10 -0.10 14.58
N ALA A 77 -8.34 0.94 14.90
CA ALA A 77 -6.90 0.83 15.15
C ALA A 77 -6.53 -0.11 16.32
N HIS A 78 -7.45 -0.31 17.28
CA HIS A 78 -7.28 -1.18 18.44
C HIS A 78 -8.23 -2.39 18.46
N ASP A 79 -8.99 -2.59 17.39
CA ASP A 79 -9.94 -3.70 17.27
C ASP A 79 -9.18 -5.00 16.91
N VAL A 80 -9.09 -5.91 17.87
CA VAL A 80 -8.41 -7.20 17.71
C VAL A 80 -9.07 -8.10 16.65
N GLN A 81 -10.37 -7.89 16.34
CA GLN A 81 -11.07 -8.62 15.29
C GLN A 81 -10.50 -8.34 13.89
N VAL A 82 -9.78 -7.22 13.73
CA VAL A 82 -9.05 -6.89 12.50
C VAL A 82 -8.04 -7.97 12.14
N ILE A 83 -7.32 -8.51 13.13
CA ILE A 83 -6.29 -9.56 12.90
C ILE A 83 -6.96 -10.82 12.35
N ALA A 84 -8.04 -11.27 12.98
CA ALA A 84 -8.77 -12.45 12.57
C ALA A 84 -9.39 -12.29 11.16
N ALA A 85 -9.97 -11.11 10.89
CA ALA A 85 -10.59 -10.81 9.59
C ALA A 85 -9.56 -10.76 8.45
N ASP A 86 -8.42 -10.05 8.63
CA ASP A 86 -7.38 -9.98 7.60
C ASP A 86 -6.78 -11.36 7.31
N LEU A 87 -6.51 -12.13 8.37
CA LEU A 87 -6.00 -13.49 8.22
C LEU A 87 -7.02 -14.40 7.50
N ALA A 88 -8.30 -14.37 7.89
CA ALA A 88 -9.36 -15.16 7.26
C ALA A 88 -9.53 -14.80 5.77
N MET A 89 -9.53 -13.51 5.41
CA MET A 89 -9.58 -13.08 4.01
C MET A 89 -8.40 -13.65 3.20
N THR A 90 -7.20 -13.61 3.76
CA THR A 90 -5.99 -14.15 3.12
C THR A 90 -6.07 -15.67 2.98
N GLN A 91 -6.53 -16.38 4.02
CA GLN A 91 -6.71 -17.85 4.00
C GLN A 91 -7.69 -18.28 2.92
N ASN A 92 -8.87 -17.65 2.89
CA ASN A 92 -9.92 -17.96 1.92
C ASN A 92 -9.44 -17.68 0.48
N LEU A 93 -8.73 -16.56 0.27
CA LEU A 93 -8.18 -16.20 -1.05
C LEU A 93 -7.20 -17.27 -1.55
N LEU A 94 -6.23 -17.66 -0.71
CA LEU A 94 -5.23 -18.65 -1.07
C LEU A 94 -5.85 -20.03 -1.34
N ALA A 95 -6.90 -20.39 -0.59
CA ALA A 95 -7.62 -21.64 -0.79
C ALA A 95 -8.46 -21.64 -2.10
N ALA A 96 -8.99 -20.49 -2.50
CA ALA A 96 -9.80 -20.33 -3.71
C ALA A 96 -8.97 -20.13 -4.98
N ALA A 97 -7.74 -19.67 -4.87
CA ALA A 97 -6.85 -19.40 -6.02
C ALA A 97 -6.53 -20.70 -6.77
N GLY A 98 -6.63 -20.66 -8.10
CA GLY A 98 -6.29 -21.78 -8.98
C GLY A 98 -4.79 -22.12 -8.98
N GLU A 99 -4.46 -23.34 -9.39
CA GLU A 99 -3.06 -23.72 -9.61
C GLU A 99 -2.41 -22.79 -10.65
N GLY A 100 -1.18 -22.37 -10.38
CA GLY A 100 -0.43 -21.47 -11.25
C GLY A 100 -0.80 -19.97 -11.13
N THR A 101 -1.88 -19.62 -10.41
CA THR A 101 -2.22 -18.21 -10.17
C THR A 101 -1.11 -17.50 -9.41
N ARG A 102 -0.60 -16.37 -9.93
CA ARG A 102 0.32 -15.47 -9.23
C ARG A 102 -0.44 -14.63 -8.22
N ILE A 103 -0.01 -14.59 -6.96
CA ILE A 103 -0.68 -13.81 -5.91
C ILE A 103 0.29 -12.75 -5.37
N VAL A 104 -0.14 -11.48 -5.35
CA VAL A 104 0.59 -10.37 -4.76
C VAL A 104 -0.19 -9.85 -3.56
N VAL A 105 0.35 -10.04 -2.36
CA VAL A 105 -0.28 -9.66 -1.08
C VAL A 105 0.28 -8.33 -0.61
N ALA A 106 -0.59 -7.34 -0.38
CA ALA A 106 -0.19 -6.06 0.20
C ALA A 106 0.11 -6.20 1.70
N GLY A 107 1.38 -6.13 2.03
CA GLY A 107 1.92 -5.92 3.37
C GLY A 107 2.03 -4.44 3.71
N SER A 108 2.77 -4.11 4.78
CA SER A 108 2.94 -2.73 5.26
C SER A 108 4.26 -2.53 5.99
N MET A 109 4.85 -1.34 5.91
CA MET A 109 5.97 -0.92 6.76
C MET A 109 5.66 -1.04 8.25
N SER A 110 4.37 -1.03 8.64
CA SER A 110 3.94 -1.20 10.03
C SER A 110 4.27 -2.58 10.62
N GLU A 111 4.60 -3.56 9.78
CA GLU A 111 5.05 -4.90 10.21
C GLU A 111 6.39 -4.84 10.94
N TYR A 112 7.27 -3.91 10.57
CA TYR A 112 8.61 -3.79 11.19
C TYR A 112 8.57 -3.37 12.66
N GLY A 113 7.71 -2.39 13.02
CA GLY A 113 7.55 -1.89 14.39
C GLY A 113 8.83 -1.26 14.98
N ARG A 114 9.75 -0.78 14.15
CA ARG A 114 11.02 -0.15 14.54
C ARG A 114 11.37 1.01 13.60
N ALA A 115 12.18 1.93 14.10
CA ALA A 115 12.77 3.00 13.28
C ALA A 115 13.96 2.51 12.45
N GLY A 116 14.26 3.22 11.38
CA GLY A 116 15.46 3.04 10.56
C GLY A 116 15.22 2.91 9.07
N ARG A 117 16.28 2.61 8.34
CA ARG A 117 16.23 2.06 7.00
C ARG A 117 15.91 0.57 7.15
N LEU A 118 14.79 0.14 6.58
CA LEU A 118 14.15 -1.14 6.88
C LEU A 118 14.38 -2.09 5.70
N HIS A 119 15.04 -3.23 6.00
CA HIS A 119 15.33 -4.29 5.05
C HIS A 119 14.30 -5.43 5.19
N GLU A 120 13.98 -6.15 4.12
CA GLU A 120 12.96 -7.22 4.13
C GLU A 120 13.28 -8.37 5.09
N GLN A 121 14.57 -8.60 5.37
CA GLN A 121 15.04 -9.61 6.33
C GLN A 121 15.08 -9.11 7.78
N ASP A 122 14.80 -7.85 8.04
CA ASP A 122 14.73 -7.33 9.39
C ASP A 122 13.64 -8.04 10.19
N ARG A 123 13.92 -8.28 11.47
CA ARG A 123 12.94 -8.85 12.39
C ARG A 123 11.74 -7.90 12.51
N CYS A 124 10.55 -8.42 12.25
CA CYS A 124 9.29 -7.70 12.43
C CYS A 124 8.81 -7.80 13.89
N THR A 125 8.52 -6.64 14.48
CA THR A 125 7.99 -6.51 15.86
C THR A 125 6.87 -5.46 15.87
N PRO A 126 5.74 -5.72 15.16
CA PRO A 126 4.69 -4.72 14.96
C PRO A 126 4.11 -4.22 16.28
N LYS A 127 3.86 -2.91 16.37
CA LYS A 127 3.33 -2.23 17.57
C LYS A 127 1.85 -1.89 17.47
N THR A 128 1.24 -2.14 16.30
CA THR A 128 -0.17 -1.81 16.04
C THR A 128 -0.95 -3.06 15.63
N THR A 129 -2.24 -3.09 15.93
CA THR A 129 -3.14 -4.17 15.49
C THR A 129 -3.09 -4.37 13.99
N TYR A 130 -3.04 -3.28 13.21
CA TYR A 130 -2.89 -3.32 11.76
C TYR A 130 -1.57 -3.97 11.33
N GLY A 131 -0.44 -3.58 11.93
CA GLY A 131 0.86 -4.19 11.62
C GLY A 131 0.91 -5.68 11.97
N ILE A 132 0.29 -6.09 13.10
CA ILE A 132 0.16 -7.49 13.49
C ILE A 132 -0.67 -8.25 12.43
N ALA A 133 -1.81 -7.70 12.00
CA ALA A 133 -2.68 -8.31 11.01
C ALA A 133 -1.95 -8.54 9.67
N LYS A 134 -1.22 -7.51 9.19
CA LYS A 134 -0.44 -7.60 7.95
C LYS A 134 0.69 -8.62 8.04
N LEU A 135 1.43 -8.62 9.14
CA LEU A 135 2.49 -9.61 9.36
C LEU A 135 1.93 -11.04 9.42
N ALA A 136 0.83 -11.27 10.16
CA ALA A 136 0.22 -12.59 10.27
C ALA A 136 -0.27 -13.11 8.90
N SER A 137 -0.94 -12.26 8.12
CA SER A 137 -1.40 -12.58 6.76
C SER A 137 -0.22 -12.89 5.83
N GLY A 138 0.86 -12.10 5.89
CA GLY A 138 2.08 -12.33 5.11
C GLY A 138 2.77 -13.63 5.46
N LEU A 139 2.97 -13.92 6.75
CA LEU A 139 3.57 -15.19 7.21
C LEU A 139 2.73 -16.40 6.80
N TYR A 140 1.41 -16.31 6.91
CA TYR A 140 0.53 -17.39 6.45
C TYR A 140 0.65 -17.61 4.94
N ALA A 141 0.65 -16.52 4.16
CA ALA A 141 0.77 -16.59 2.70
C ALA A 141 2.12 -17.20 2.27
N SER A 142 3.23 -16.84 2.93
CA SER A 142 4.56 -17.45 2.69
C SER A 142 4.56 -18.95 2.99
N ALA A 143 4.03 -19.35 4.15
CA ALA A 143 3.95 -20.76 4.53
C ALA A 143 3.05 -21.57 3.59
N TYR A 144 1.96 -20.97 3.11
CA TYR A 144 1.07 -21.59 2.13
C TYR A 144 1.77 -21.78 0.79
N ALA A 145 2.46 -20.73 0.30
CA ALA A 145 3.21 -20.74 -0.94
C ALA A 145 4.24 -21.89 -0.95
N PHE A 146 5.04 -22.03 0.13
CA PHE A 146 6.02 -23.10 0.26
C PHE A 146 5.39 -24.49 0.18
N ARG A 147 4.25 -24.72 0.90
CA ARG A 147 3.61 -26.04 0.96
C ARG A 147 2.88 -26.43 -0.34
N LYS A 148 2.40 -25.47 -1.09
CA LYS A 148 1.57 -25.67 -2.29
C LYS A 148 2.30 -25.38 -3.60
N ALA A 149 3.59 -25.01 -3.54
CA ALA A 149 4.35 -24.51 -4.69
C ALA A 149 3.61 -23.35 -5.42
N GLN A 150 2.87 -22.54 -4.63
CA GLN A 150 2.08 -21.42 -5.14
C GLN A 150 2.97 -20.20 -5.30
N SER A 151 2.82 -19.47 -6.41
CA SER A 151 3.57 -18.24 -6.64
C SER A 151 2.97 -17.06 -5.85
N VAL A 152 3.57 -16.70 -4.71
CA VAL A 152 3.11 -15.60 -3.85
C VAL A 152 4.23 -14.56 -3.69
N ALA A 153 3.90 -13.27 -3.77
CA ALA A 153 4.79 -12.17 -3.38
C ALA A 153 4.10 -11.32 -2.31
N ILE A 154 4.84 -10.94 -1.27
CA ILE A 154 4.38 -10.02 -0.22
C ILE A 154 5.05 -8.68 -0.46
N VAL A 155 4.26 -7.60 -0.53
CA VAL A 155 4.78 -6.26 -0.81
C VAL A 155 4.49 -5.34 0.36
N ARG A 156 5.52 -5.03 1.15
CA ARG A 156 5.44 -4.08 2.27
C ARG A 156 5.43 -2.66 1.73
N LEU A 157 4.23 -2.08 1.69
CA LEU A 157 4.02 -0.70 1.22
C LEU A 157 4.48 0.29 2.28
N PHE A 158 5.22 1.32 1.84
CA PHE A 158 5.60 2.45 2.68
C PHE A 158 4.54 3.55 2.63
N GLY A 159 4.85 4.78 2.94
CA GLY A 159 3.87 5.86 3.10
C GLY A 159 3.14 6.21 1.79
N VAL A 160 2.11 5.47 1.42
CA VAL A 160 1.36 5.71 0.17
C VAL A 160 0.52 6.97 0.27
N TYR A 161 0.64 7.85 -0.72
CA TYR A 161 -0.15 9.07 -0.84
C TYR A 161 -0.61 9.29 -2.29
N GLY A 162 -1.57 10.19 -2.47
CA GLY A 162 -2.03 10.63 -3.79
C GLY A 162 -3.53 10.78 -3.90
N PRO A 163 -4.05 11.07 -5.11
CA PRO A 163 -5.46 11.28 -5.36
C PRO A 163 -6.33 10.09 -4.93
N GLY A 164 -7.43 10.39 -4.21
CA GLY A 164 -8.34 9.37 -3.68
C GLY A 164 -7.94 8.81 -2.32
N GLU A 165 -6.89 9.32 -1.66
CA GLU A 165 -6.57 9.00 -0.28
C GLU A 165 -7.69 9.46 0.67
N ALA A 166 -7.87 8.76 1.80
CA ALA A 166 -8.94 9.06 2.76
C ALA A 166 -8.78 10.48 3.35
N PRO A 167 -9.88 11.28 3.44
CA PRO A 167 -9.81 12.72 3.76
C PRO A 167 -9.18 13.06 5.12
N GLN A 168 -9.14 12.09 6.06
CA GLN A 168 -8.53 12.27 7.39
C GLN A 168 -7.01 11.99 7.41
N ARG A 169 -6.43 11.56 6.30
CA ARG A 169 -4.98 11.32 6.18
C ARG A 169 -4.25 12.65 5.97
N LEU A 170 -2.94 12.65 6.24
CA LEU A 170 -2.11 13.87 6.27
C LEU A 170 -2.31 14.75 5.04
N PHE A 171 -2.13 14.20 3.84
CA PHE A 171 -2.12 14.98 2.61
C PHE A 171 -3.50 15.58 2.27
N PRO A 172 -4.59 14.80 2.16
CA PRO A 172 -5.89 15.37 1.84
C PRO A 172 -6.44 16.26 2.96
N ALA A 173 -6.17 15.95 4.24
CA ALA A 173 -6.58 16.80 5.36
C ALA A 173 -5.89 18.16 5.31
N LEU A 174 -4.57 18.18 5.03
CA LEU A 174 -3.79 19.42 4.92
C LEU A 174 -4.23 20.25 3.72
N VAL A 175 -4.24 19.68 2.52
CA VAL A 175 -4.65 20.39 1.29
C VAL A 175 -6.06 20.93 1.43
N GLY A 176 -7.01 20.11 1.90
CA GLY A 176 -8.41 20.53 2.05
C GLY A 176 -8.62 21.65 3.07
N ALA A 177 -7.87 21.65 4.18
CA ALA A 177 -7.96 22.74 5.17
C ALA A 177 -7.32 24.03 4.64
N LEU A 178 -6.16 23.94 4.01
CA LEU A 178 -5.47 25.09 3.40
C LEU A 178 -6.32 25.76 2.30
N ASP A 179 -7.00 24.97 1.47
CA ASP A 179 -7.92 25.47 0.44
C ASP A 179 -9.11 26.27 1.02
N ARG A 180 -9.53 25.92 2.24
CA ARG A 180 -10.59 26.66 2.95
C ARG A 180 -10.05 27.81 3.82
N GLY A 181 -8.72 28.05 3.83
CA GLY A 181 -8.09 29.04 4.69
C GLY A 181 -8.10 28.66 6.18
N GLU A 182 -8.27 27.38 6.50
CA GLU A 182 -8.30 26.84 7.86
C GLU A 182 -6.92 26.45 8.36
N SER A 183 -6.65 26.65 9.66
CA SER A 183 -5.38 26.22 10.26
C SER A 183 -5.39 24.73 10.57
N VAL A 184 -4.20 24.09 10.45
CA VAL A 184 -4.01 22.67 10.74
C VAL A 184 -3.01 22.51 11.87
N ASP A 185 -3.44 21.84 12.95
CA ASP A 185 -2.56 21.49 14.09
C ASP A 185 -1.71 20.28 13.74
N LEU A 186 -0.41 20.46 13.79
CA LEU A 186 0.61 19.47 13.42
C LEU A 186 1.51 19.16 14.62
N SER A 187 2.15 18.00 14.60
CA SER A 187 3.29 17.73 15.47
C SER A 187 4.48 18.60 15.07
N ASP A 188 5.63 18.40 15.69
CA ASP A 188 6.85 19.10 15.32
C ASP A 188 7.31 18.85 13.86
N GLY A 189 6.84 17.73 13.26
CA GLY A 189 7.11 17.34 11.88
C GLY A 189 8.53 16.89 11.62
N LEU A 190 9.35 16.62 12.65
CA LEU A 190 10.77 16.27 12.51
C LEU A 190 10.98 14.81 12.09
N GLN A 191 9.94 13.94 12.25
CA GLN A 191 9.99 12.55 11.81
C GLN A 191 10.15 12.47 10.28
N ARG A 192 10.93 11.48 9.83
CA ARG A 192 11.17 11.23 8.42
C ARG A 192 10.38 10.02 7.93
N ARG A 193 9.78 10.14 6.76
CA ARG A 193 8.94 9.12 6.14
C ARG A 193 9.32 8.93 4.68
N ASP A 194 9.39 7.69 4.28
CA ASP A 194 9.44 7.33 2.87
C ASP A 194 8.01 7.34 2.32
N PHE A 195 7.73 8.37 1.54
CA PHE A 195 6.42 8.54 0.89
C PHE A 195 6.51 8.15 -0.58
N ILE A 196 5.59 7.30 -1.02
CA ILE A 196 5.48 6.84 -2.40
C ILE A 196 4.13 7.23 -2.99
N HIS A 197 4.11 7.76 -4.21
CA HIS A 197 2.86 8.11 -4.89
C HIS A 197 2.08 6.86 -5.31
N VAL A 198 0.75 6.91 -5.23
CA VAL A 198 -0.13 5.76 -5.52
C VAL A 198 0.04 5.20 -6.93
N ASP A 199 0.35 6.02 -7.93
CA ASP A 199 0.62 5.54 -9.29
C ASP A 199 1.92 4.75 -9.38
N ASP A 200 2.95 5.14 -8.61
CA ASP A 200 4.20 4.41 -8.53
C ASP A 200 4.02 3.09 -7.76
N VAL A 201 3.12 3.07 -6.76
CA VAL A 201 2.71 1.82 -6.10
C VAL A 201 2.05 0.88 -7.12
N CYS A 202 1.12 1.38 -7.95
CA CYS A 202 0.47 0.56 -8.97
C CYS A 202 1.49 -0.01 -9.97
N ALA A 203 2.41 0.82 -10.46
CA ALA A 203 3.47 0.39 -11.37
C ALA A 203 4.40 -0.64 -10.71
N GLY A 204 4.80 -0.41 -9.46
CA GLY A 204 5.65 -1.31 -8.68
C GLY A 204 5.00 -2.67 -8.40
N LEU A 205 3.72 -2.68 -8.02
CA LEU A 205 2.95 -3.91 -7.84
C LEU A 205 2.88 -4.74 -9.13
N CYS A 206 2.61 -4.08 -10.27
CA CYS A 206 2.60 -4.73 -11.58
C CYS A 206 3.99 -5.28 -11.96
N ALA A 207 5.06 -4.53 -11.70
CA ALA A 207 6.42 -4.96 -11.97
C ALA A 207 6.80 -6.20 -11.13
N ILE A 208 6.47 -6.21 -9.84
CA ILE A 208 6.67 -7.35 -8.93
C ILE A 208 5.84 -8.56 -9.38
N ALA A 209 4.58 -8.37 -9.75
CA ALA A 209 3.75 -9.45 -10.31
C ALA A 209 4.37 -10.02 -11.58
N GLY A 210 5.03 -9.18 -12.38
CA GLY A 210 5.73 -9.50 -13.63
C GLY A 210 7.06 -10.24 -13.44
N SER A 211 7.67 -10.17 -12.28
CA SER A 211 8.98 -10.79 -12.03
C SER A 211 8.89 -12.32 -11.94
N ALA A 212 10.04 -12.97 -12.11
CA ALA A 212 10.13 -14.41 -11.88
C ALA A 212 9.76 -14.76 -10.44
N PRO A 213 9.09 -15.90 -10.21
CA PRO A 213 8.88 -16.41 -8.86
C PRO A 213 10.23 -16.60 -8.16
N SER A 214 10.31 -16.20 -6.89
CA SER A 214 11.48 -16.44 -6.04
C SER A 214 11.03 -17.01 -4.70
N ASP A 215 11.90 -17.83 -4.08
CA ASP A 215 11.65 -18.40 -2.76
C ASP A 215 11.56 -17.31 -1.68
N ASP A 216 12.20 -16.16 -1.92
CA ASP A 216 12.21 -14.98 -1.06
C ASP A 216 11.24 -13.92 -1.60
N ALA A 217 9.96 -14.14 -1.41
CA ALA A 217 8.89 -13.37 -2.05
C ALA A 217 8.46 -12.11 -1.27
N VAL A 218 9.28 -11.57 -0.35
CA VAL A 218 8.98 -10.31 0.35
C VAL A 218 9.73 -9.17 -0.31
N PHE A 219 9.01 -8.08 -0.63
CA PHE A 219 9.56 -6.86 -1.22
C PHE A 219 9.14 -5.64 -0.40
N ASN A 220 10.05 -4.72 -0.18
CA ASN A 220 9.68 -3.34 0.16
C ASN A 220 9.25 -2.60 -1.10
N LEU A 221 8.25 -1.72 -0.97
CA LEU A 221 7.85 -0.80 -2.01
C LEU A 221 7.70 0.60 -1.42
N GLY A 222 8.72 1.41 -1.61
CA GLY A 222 8.89 2.80 -1.26
C GLY A 222 9.73 3.49 -2.31
N THR A 223 10.30 4.64 -1.98
CA THR A 223 11.26 5.37 -2.84
C THR A 223 12.72 5.13 -2.41
N GLY A 224 12.96 4.66 -1.20
CA GLY A 224 14.28 4.58 -0.58
C GLY A 224 14.83 5.94 -0.12
N GLN A 225 13.98 6.97 -0.08
CA GLN A 225 14.36 8.36 0.24
C GLN A 225 13.35 8.97 1.22
N ALA A 226 13.61 8.85 2.51
CA ALA A 226 12.75 9.44 3.52
C ALA A 226 12.95 10.95 3.61
N VAL A 227 11.85 11.72 3.59
CA VAL A 227 11.79 13.17 3.75
C VAL A 227 11.19 13.55 5.10
N ARG A 228 11.55 14.71 5.65
CA ARG A 228 10.92 15.21 6.88
C ARG A 228 9.47 15.62 6.62
N VAL A 229 8.58 15.24 7.51
CA VAL A 229 7.16 15.60 7.41
C VAL A 229 6.98 17.12 7.37
N ARG A 230 7.79 17.87 8.14
CA ARG A 230 7.78 19.34 8.12
C ARG A 230 8.08 19.89 6.75
N ASP A 231 9.15 19.42 6.08
CA ASP A 231 9.54 19.90 4.76
C ASP A 231 8.42 19.66 3.74
N VAL A 232 7.79 18.48 3.80
CA VAL A 232 6.66 18.13 2.92
C VAL A 232 5.46 19.05 3.15
N VAL A 233 5.13 19.35 4.42
CA VAL A 233 4.06 20.30 4.75
C VAL A 233 4.36 21.70 4.20
N GLU A 234 5.60 22.18 4.36
CA GLU A 234 6.03 23.48 3.85
C GLU A 234 5.89 23.56 2.32
N TRP A 235 6.31 22.53 1.59
CA TRP A 235 6.14 22.45 0.12
C TRP A 235 4.68 22.41 -0.31
N ILE A 236 3.80 21.74 0.45
CA ILE A 236 2.35 21.70 0.17
C ILE A 236 1.73 23.08 0.42
N VAL A 237 2.10 23.76 1.51
CA VAL A 237 1.61 25.13 1.80
C VAL A 237 1.99 26.08 0.66
N GLU A 238 3.22 25.98 0.16
CA GLU A 238 3.70 26.75 -1.00
C GLU A 238 2.90 26.40 -2.26
N ALA A 239 2.71 25.11 -2.56
CA ALA A 239 1.99 24.65 -3.75
C ALA A 239 0.51 25.02 -3.76
N VAL A 240 -0.11 25.15 -2.59
CA VAL A 240 -1.49 25.63 -2.43
C VAL A 240 -1.57 27.15 -2.49
N GLY A 241 -0.46 27.86 -2.26
CA GLY A 241 -0.41 29.33 -2.16
C GLY A 241 -1.00 29.85 -0.85
N ALA A 242 -1.00 29.05 0.22
CA ALA A 242 -1.55 29.41 1.51
C ALA A 242 -0.50 30.09 2.43
N PRO A 243 -0.92 30.92 3.40
CA PRO A 243 -0.02 31.45 4.41
C PRO A 243 0.56 30.33 5.30
N MET A 244 1.89 30.32 5.53
CA MET A 244 2.58 29.34 6.38
C MET A 244 2.03 29.33 7.82
N SER A 245 1.47 30.41 8.32
CA SER A 245 0.86 30.51 9.65
C SER A 245 -0.34 29.57 9.84
N LEU A 246 -0.92 29.06 8.77
CA LEU A 246 -1.99 28.04 8.85
C LEU A 246 -1.47 26.66 9.22
N ALA A 247 -0.20 26.33 8.97
CA ALA A 247 0.45 25.10 9.41
C ALA A 247 1.06 25.28 10.81
N ARG A 248 0.30 24.91 11.85
CA ARG A 248 0.68 25.13 13.25
C ARG A 248 1.52 23.97 13.79
N PHE A 249 2.82 24.00 13.52
CA PHE A 249 3.77 23.00 14.00
C PHE A 249 3.92 23.04 15.53
N GLY A 250 3.94 21.86 16.17
CA GLY A 250 4.05 21.70 17.61
C GLY A 250 2.75 21.94 18.38
N ALA A 251 1.64 22.25 17.68
CA ALA A 251 0.34 22.47 18.31
C ALA A 251 -0.30 21.19 18.85
N ARG A 252 0.17 20.02 18.41
CA ARG A 252 -0.20 18.72 18.98
C ARG A 252 1.05 17.86 19.23
N PRO A 253 1.02 16.93 20.19
CA PRO A 253 2.11 15.97 20.37
C PRO A 253 2.17 14.99 19.19
N ARG A 254 3.31 14.33 19.00
CA ARG A 254 3.42 13.16 18.14
C ARG A 254 2.55 12.02 18.68
N SER A 255 2.03 11.19 17.79
CA SER A 255 1.30 9.99 18.20
C SER A 255 2.23 9.02 18.95
N PRO A 256 1.76 8.32 19.99
CA PRO A 256 2.56 7.27 20.63
C PRO A 256 3.01 6.22 19.60
N GLY A 257 4.29 5.88 19.61
CA GLY A 257 4.88 4.94 18.66
C GLY A 257 5.18 5.50 17.26
N ASP A 258 5.08 6.83 17.09
CA ASP A 258 5.50 7.49 15.84
C ASP A 258 7.03 7.54 15.76
N GLU A 259 7.60 6.64 14.96
CA GLU A 259 9.05 6.43 14.85
C GLU A 259 9.74 7.63 14.18
N ASP A 260 11.01 7.89 14.52
CA ASP A 260 11.77 9.03 13.96
C ASP A 260 12.10 8.87 12.48
N LEU A 261 12.37 7.65 12.03
CA LEU A 261 12.71 7.33 10.64
C LEU A 261 12.01 6.05 10.21
N LEU A 262 11.30 6.11 9.08
CA LEU A 262 10.81 4.94 8.36
C LEU A 262 11.20 5.11 6.89
N GLU A 263 12.23 4.36 6.45
CA GLU A 263 12.77 4.39 5.09
C GLU A 263 12.87 2.96 4.54
N ALA A 264 12.44 2.75 3.30
CA ALA A 264 12.56 1.47 2.64
C ALA A 264 14.03 1.22 2.23
N ASP A 265 14.57 0.06 2.53
CA ASP A 265 15.70 -0.46 1.76
C ASP A 265 15.16 -1.02 0.45
N MET A 266 15.60 -0.46 -0.67
CA MET A 266 15.12 -0.81 -2.01
C MET A 266 16.12 -1.68 -2.78
N ALA A 267 17.16 -2.22 -2.13
CA ALA A 267 18.20 -3.00 -2.81
C ALA A 267 17.64 -4.25 -3.48
N ARG A 268 16.72 -4.97 -2.82
CA ARG A 268 16.05 -6.15 -3.41
C ARG A 268 15.20 -5.76 -4.62
N TYR A 269 14.40 -4.70 -4.51
CA TYR A 269 13.61 -4.20 -5.62
C TYR A 269 14.52 -3.85 -6.80
N ALA A 270 15.60 -3.09 -6.55
CA ALA A 270 16.55 -2.69 -7.59
C ALA A 270 17.21 -3.89 -8.29
N ALA A 271 17.57 -4.92 -7.53
CA ALA A 271 18.21 -6.11 -8.08
C ALA A 271 17.30 -7.01 -8.93
N MET A 272 16.00 -7.09 -8.56
CA MET A 272 15.07 -8.06 -9.16
C MET A 272 14.07 -7.44 -10.13
N ILE A 273 13.76 -6.16 -9.97
CA ILE A 273 12.69 -5.47 -10.70
C ILE A 273 13.27 -4.37 -11.60
N GLY A 274 14.14 -3.52 -11.08
CA GLY A 274 14.71 -2.36 -11.76
C GLY A 274 14.79 -1.14 -10.85
N ASP A 275 14.92 0.05 -11.44
CA ASP A 275 15.07 1.28 -10.66
C ASP A 275 13.91 1.49 -9.68
N PRO A 276 14.20 1.87 -8.41
CA PRO A 276 13.18 2.22 -7.45
C PRO A 276 12.30 3.38 -7.94
N PRO A 277 11.02 3.43 -7.48
CA PRO A 277 10.14 4.56 -7.78
C PRO A 277 10.77 5.90 -7.36
N PRO A 278 10.56 6.98 -8.14
CA PRO A 278 11.14 8.28 -7.86
C PRO A 278 10.49 8.94 -6.62
N GLN A 279 11.27 9.74 -5.88
CA GLN A 279 10.72 10.66 -4.89
C GLN A 279 10.07 11.85 -5.60
N ARG A 280 8.73 11.97 -5.50
CA ARG A 280 7.97 13.07 -6.12
C ARG A 280 7.73 14.25 -5.18
N LEU A 281 8.00 14.08 -3.88
CA LEU A 281 7.89 15.17 -2.90
C LEU A 281 9.21 15.92 -2.84
N HIS A 282 9.20 17.15 -3.34
CA HIS A 282 10.36 18.04 -3.43
C HIS A 282 9.89 19.52 -3.46
N PRO A 283 10.76 20.51 -3.24
CA PRO A 283 10.42 21.91 -3.43
C PRO A 283 9.84 22.16 -4.83
N GLY A 284 8.74 22.93 -4.90
CA GLY A 284 8.07 23.22 -6.17
C GLY A 284 7.18 22.11 -6.70
N LEU A 285 6.79 21.13 -5.83
CA LEU A 285 5.80 20.11 -6.20
C LEU A 285 4.45 20.74 -6.62
N SER A 286 3.68 20.02 -7.44
CA SER A 286 2.34 20.46 -7.86
C SER A 286 1.26 19.92 -6.92
N LYS A 287 0.23 20.75 -6.65
CA LYS A 287 -0.98 20.34 -5.92
C LYS A 287 -1.67 19.13 -6.56
N SER A 288 -1.55 18.93 -7.87
CA SER A 288 -2.12 17.78 -8.59
C SER A 288 -1.59 16.41 -8.13
N LEU A 289 -0.47 16.37 -7.36
CA LEU A 289 -0.02 15.14 -6.72
C LEU A 289 -1.00 14.61 -5.65
N PHE A 290 -1.92 15.42 -5.16
CA PHE A 290 -2.78 15.08 -4.02
C PHE A 290 -4.27 15.03 -4.38
N THR A 291 -4.65 15.60 -5.54
CA THR A 291 -6.05 15.73 -5.97
C THR A 291 -6.21 15.26 -7.41
N ASP A 292 -7.33 14.60 -7.72
CA ASP A 292 -7.75 14.45 -9.11
C ASP A 292 -8.14 15.85 -9.65
N LEU A 293 -7.66 16.19 -10.85
CA LEU A 293 -7.96 17.46 -11.52
C LEU A 293 -9.42 17.46 -12.01
#